data_befbef907cf2c478cd9babe1bc612815
#
_entry.id   befbef907cf2c478cd9babe1bc612815
#
_cell.length_a   1.000
_cell.length_b   1.000
_cell.length_c   1.000
_cell.angle_alpha   90.00
_cell.angle_beta   90.00
_cell.angle_gamma   90.00
#
_symmetry.space_group_name_H-M   'P 1'
#
loop_
_entity.id
_entity.type
_entity.pdbx_description
1 polymer ?
#
loop_
_entity_poly.entity_id
_entity_poly.type
_entity_poly.pdbx_seq_one_letter_code
_entity_poly.pdbx_strand_id
1 'polypeptide(L)'
;MRKPYKVRDRGRAVFLLDREEFERWFRTAKKSLESAEGDAERGDYNWACFKSHQAAELSVKALLHGLGLHAYGHSVARLLREASNRGLSVPGELVDCARELDKLYIPTRYPNAWAEGAPFEYYTADDAAKAISASKRILEWVEDTWRSLEGELRRGGE
;
A
#
# COMPACT_ATOMS: atom_id res chain seq x y z
N MET A 1 -21.05 -9.57 9.92
CA MET A 1 -20.05 -8.50 10.15
C MET A 1 -19.55 -8.59 11.59
N ARG A 2 -18.38 -9.16 11.79
CA ARG A 2 -17.82 -9.27 13.16
C ARG A 2 -17.20 -7.93 13.53
N LYS A 3 -17.66 -7.33 14.63
CA LYS A 3 -17.06 -6.12 15.21
C LYS A 3 -15.65 -6.48 15.72
N PRO A 4 -14.63 -5.65 15.48
CA PRO A 4 -13.30 -5.90 16.03
C PRO A 4 -13.37 -5.78 17.56
N TYR A 5 -13.01 -6.85 18.25
CA TYR A 5 -12.89 -6.84 19.71
C TYR A 5 -11.63 -6.03 20.10
N LYS A 6 -11.84 -4.92 20.79
CA LYS A 6 -10.76 -4.26 21.52
C LYS A 6 -10.56 -4.99 22.84
N VAL A 7 -9.48 -5.71 22.99
CA VAL A 7 -9.03 -6.16 24.29
C VAL A 7 -8.13 -5.09 24.88
N ARG A 8 -8.49 -4.54 26.03
CA ARG A 8 -7.62 -3.63 26.79
C ARG A 8 -6.79 -4.45 27.76
N ASP A 9 -5.49 -4.53 27.53
CA ASP A 9 -4.56 -4.98 28.55
C ASP A 9 -3.63 -3.83 28.92
N ARG A 10 -3.61 -3.46 30.21
CA ARG A 10 -2.73 -2.46 30.84
C ARG A 10 -2.59 -1.14 30.08
N GLY A 11 -3.68 -0.62 29.54
CA GLY A 11 -3.70 0.70 28.89
C GLY A 11 -3.17 0.75 27.44
N ARG A 12 -2.80 -0.37 26.85
CA ARG A 12 -2.51 -0.50 25.40
C ARG A 12 -3.71 -1.03 24.65
N ALA A 13 -3.99 -0.43 23.49
CA ALA A 13 -4.94 -1.01 22.55
C ALA A 13 -4.33 -2.29 21.96
N VAL A 14 -4.84 -3.45 22.34
CA VAL A 14 -4.46 -4.72 21.73
C VAL A 14 -5.43 -4.95 20.58
N PHE A 15 -4.90 -5.03 19.37
CA PHE A 15 -5.68 -5.37 18.19
C PHE A 15 -5.77 -6.89 18.06
N LEU A 16 -6.99 -7.40 17.81
CA LEU A 16 -7.15 -8.74 17.27
C LEU A 16 -6.80 -8.68 15.78
N LEU A 17 -5.72 -9.35 15.40
CA LEU A 17 -5.29 -9.39 14.02
C LEU A 17 -6.20 -10.32 13.20
N ASP A 18 -6.65 -9.83 12.07
CA ASP A 18 -7.34 -10.63 11.05
C ASP A 18 -6.32 -11.04 9.97
N ARG A 19 -5.69 -12.17 10.20
CA ARG A 19 -4.66 -12.70 9.31
C ARG A 19 -5.19 -13.04 7.93
N GLU A 20 -6.40 -13.60 7.86
CA GLU A 20 -7.01 -14.00 6.59
C GLU A 20 -7.27 -12.77 5.69
N GLU A 21 -7.79 -11.69 6.25
CA GLU A 21 -7.98 -10.44 5.54
C GLU A 21 -6.63 -9.83 5.12
N PHE A 22 -5.64 -9.78 6.02
CA PHE A 22 -4.32 -9.29 5.65
C PHE A 22 -3.74 -10.06 4.47
N GLU A 23 -3.72 -11.37 4.51
CA GLU A 23 -3.15 -12.21 3.46
C GLU A 23 -3.89 -12.04 2.13
N ARG A 24 -5.20 -11.94 2.15
CA ARG A 24 -6.03 -11.78 0.96
C ARG A 24 -5.68 -10.47 0.22
N TRP A 25 -5.60 -9.37 0.93
CA TRP A 25 -5.25 -8.07 0.37
C TRP A 25 -3.76 -7.98 -0.01
N PHE A 26 -2.89 -8.49 0.82
CA PHE A 26 -1.45 -8.41 0.57
C PHE A 26 -1.00 -9.27 -0.62
N ARG A 27 -1.57 -10.45 -0.78
CA ARG A 27 -1.34 -11.27 -1.97
C ARG A 27 -1.81 -10.56 -3.25
N THR A 28 -2.92 -9.85 -3.18
CA THR A 28 -3.40 -9.03 -4.30
C THR A 28 -2.43 -7.88 -4.61
N ALA A 29 -1.91 -7.23 -3.58
CA ALA A 29 -0.89 -6.20 -3.74
C ALA A 29 0.38 -6.73 -4.43
N LYS A 30 0.89 -7.87 -3.99
CA LYS A 30 2.07 -8.50 -4.60
C LYS A 30 1.84 -8.85 -6.08
N LYS A 31 0.67 -9.37 -6.40
CA LYS A 31 0.31 -9.69 -7.80
C LYS A 31 0.21 -8.43 -8.65
N SER A 32 -0.30 -7.34 -8.11
CA SER A 32 -0.34 -6.05 -8.81
C SER A 32 1.06 -5.51 -9.09
N LEU A 33 1.99 -5.66 -8.15
CA LEU A 33 3.38 -5.26 -8.35
C LEU A 33 4.08 -6.11 -9.42
N GLU A 34 3.90 -7.42 -9.39
CA GLU A 34 4.38 -8.33 -10.43
C GLU A 34 3.85 -7.94 -11.82
N SER A 35 2.57 -7.57 -11.90
CA SER A 35 1.97 -7.07 -13.14
C SER A 35 2.59 -5.75 -13.60
N ALA A 36 2.91 -4.84 -12.68
CA ALA A 36 3.61 -3.60 -13.00
C ALA A 36 5.00 -3.86 -13.60
N GLU A 37 5.74 -4.80 -13.03
CA GLU A 37 7.06 -5.21 -13.55
C GLU A 37 6.95 -5.76 -14.98
N GLY A 38 5.96 -6.61 -15.24
CA GLY A 38 5.69 -7.12 -16.58
C GLY A 38 5.29 -6.03 -17.57
N ASP A 39 4.50 -5.06 -17.17
CA ASP A 39 4.17 -3.90 -18.00
C ASP A 39 5.43 -3.08 -18.35
N ALA A 40 6.31 -2.83 -17.38
CA ALA A 40 7.56 -2.13 -17.61
C ALA A 40 8.46 -2.86 -18.61
N GLU A 41 8.56 -4.17 -18.53
CA GLU A 41 9.31 -5.01 -19.48
C GLU A 41 8.79 -4.91 -20.91
N ARG A 42 7.47 -4.76 -21.08
CA ARG A 42 6.83 -4.58 -22.38
C ARG A 42 6.87 -3.15 -22.93
N GLY A 43 7.31 -2.20 -22.13
CA GLY A 43 7.27 -0.78 -22.48
C GLY A 43 5.93 -0.09 -22.21
N ASP A 44 5.02 -0.72 -21.46
CA ASP A 44 3.74 -0.16 -21.04
C ASP A 44 3.93 0.67 -19.74
N TYR A 45 4.72 1.73 -19.83
CA TYR A 45 5.19 2.48 -18.67
C TYR A 45 4.11 3.20 -17.88
N ASN A 46 3.08 3.72 -18.54
CA ASN A 46 1.94 4.33 -17.86
C ASN A 46 1.19 3.29 -17.01
N TRP A 47 0.99 2.09 -17.49
CA TRP A 47 0.37 1.01 -16.74
C TRP A 47 1.26 0.49 -15.62
N ALA A 48 2.56 0.39 -15.85
CA ALA A 48 3.52 0.06 -14.79
C ALA A 48 3.46 1.05 -13.63
N CYS A 49 3.39 2.35 -13.93
CA CYS A 49 3.23 3.40 -12.93
C CYS A 49 1.91 3.28 -12.17
N PHE A 50 0.80 3.12 -12.88
CA PHE A 50 -0.51 2.97 -12.24
C PHE A 50 -0.60 1.73 -11.35
N LYS A 51 -0.15 0.58 -11.83
CA LYS A 51 -0.19 -0.66 -11.05
C LYS A 51 0.76 -0.62 -9.85
N SER A 52 1.87 0.12 -9.93
CA SER A 52 2.75 0.37 -8.77
C SER A 52 2.02 1.14 -7.69
N HIS A 53 1.24 2.16 -8.05
CA HIS A 53 0.36 2.85 -7.12
C HIS A 53 -0.67 1.89 -6.51
N GLN A 54 -1.33 1.09 -7.33
CA GLN A 54 -2.34 0.12 -6.86
C GLN A 54 -1.76 -0.91 -5.90
N ALA A 55 -0.57 -1.42 -6.19
CA ALA A 55 0.11 -2.36 -5.30
C ALA A 55 0.37 -1.74 -3.92
N ALA A 56 0.87 -0.52 -3.87
CA ALA A 56 1.08 0.20 -2.62
C ALA A 56 -0.24 0.45 -1.87
N GLU A 57 -1.28 0.91 -2.55
CA GLU A 57 -2.60 1.13 -1.97
C GLU A 57 -3.15 -0.15 -1.33
N LEU A 58 -3.15 -1.24 -2.08
CA LEU A 58 -3.65 -2.53 -1.60
C LEU A 58 -2.83 -3.09 -0.43
N SER A 59 -1.52 -2.85 -0.40
CA SER A 59 -0.66 -3.31 0.69
C SER A 59 -0.95 -2.57 2.01
N VAL A 60 -1.12 -1.25 1.97
CA VAL A 60 -1.48 -0.48 3.17
C VAL A 60 -2.90 -0.81 3.62
N LYS A 61 -3.83 -1.01 2.69
CA LYS A 61 -5.18 -1.52 3.01
C LYS A 61 -5.13 -2.91 3.65
N ALA A 62 -4.24 -3.79 3.21
CA ALA A 62 -4.03 -5.10 3.84
C ALA A 62 -3.69 -4.95 5.32
N LEU A 63 -2.76 -4.07 5.63
CA LEU A 63 -2.37 -3.79 7.01
C LEU A 63 -3.56 -3.26 7.85
N LEU A 64 -4.29 -2.29 7.32
CA LEU A 64 -5.44 -1.70 8.01
C LEU A 64 -6.58 -2.71 8.20
N HIS A 65 -6.94 -3.48 7.18
CA HIS A 65 -7.94 -4.55 7.29
C HIS A 65 -7.49 -5.65 8.24
N GLY A 66 -6.21 -6.02 8.22
CA GLY A 66 -5.63 -6.96 9.17
C GLY A 66 -5.72 -6.49 10.63
N LEU A 67 -5.72 -5.19 10.86
CA LEU A 67 -5.98 -4.56 12.17
C LEU A 67 -7.47 -4.45 12.51
N GLY A 68 -8.37 -4.96 11.67
CA GLY A 68 -9.81 -4.89 11.84
C GLY A 68 -10.42 -3.52 11.51
N LEU A 69 -9.70 -2.70 10.75
CA LEU A 69 -10.14 -1.37 10.33
C LEU A 69 -10.69 -1.43 8.90
N HIS A 70 -11.63 -0.53 8.60
CA HIS A 70 -12.08 -0.33 7.23
C HIS A 70 -11.23 0.75 6.56
N ALA A 71 -10.61 0.40 5.43
CA ALA A 71 -9.76 1.32 4.68
C ALA A 71 -10.41 1.70 3.35
N TYR A 72 -10.57 3.00 3.12
CA TYR A 72 -11.21 3.55 1.94
C TYR A 72 -10.32 4.57 1.23
N GLY A 73 -10.62 4.80 -0.03
CA GLY A 73 -9.96 5.80 -0.84
C GLY A 73 -8.70 5.27 -1.55
N HIS A 74 -8.10 6.16 -2.33
CA HIS A 74 -7.02 5.83 -3.27
C HIS A 74 -5.72 6.60 -2.98
N SER A 75 -5.67 7.37 -1.91
CA SER A 75 -4.44 8.05 -1.50
C SER A 75 -3.62 7.17 -0.56
N VAL A 76 -2.49 6.71 -1.05
CA VAL A 76 -1.55 5.91 -0.25
C VAL A 76 -1.00 6.72 0.93
N ALA A 77 -0.70 8.01 0.70
CA ALA A 77 -0.23 8.90 1.76
C ALA A 77 -1.27 9.06 2.89
N ARG A 78 -2.55 9.17 2.56
CA ARG A 78 -3.63 9.23 3.54
C ARG A 78 -3.78 7.91 4.29
N LEU A 79 -3.69 6.77 3.60
CA LEU A 79 -3.77 5.45 4.23
C LEU A 79 -2.61 5.23 5.21
N LEU A 80 -1.39 5.66 4.87
CA LEU A 80 -0.26 5.63 5.78
C LEU A 80 -0.47 6.54 7.00
N ARG A 81 -1.11 7.68 6.83
CA ARG A 81 -1.49 8.56 7.94
C ARG A 81 -2.49 7.88 8.87
N GLU A 82 -3.46 7.15 8.33
CA GLU A 82 -4.39 6.36 9.15
C GLU A 82 -3.65 5.30 9.97
N ALA A 83 -2.68 4.61 9.36
CA ALA A 83 -1.81 3.67 10.07
C ALA A 83 -1.03 4.35 11.21
N SER A 84 -0.46 5.52 10.95
CA SER A 84 0.25 6.32 11.95
C SER A 84 -0.69 6.75 13.09
N ASN A 85 -1.91 7.18 12.79
CA ASN A 85 -2.90 7.57 13.77
C ASN A 85 -3.37 6.40 14.66
N ARG A 86 -3.13 5.17 14.24
CA ARG A 86 -3.39 3.95 15.01
C ARG A 86 -2.19 3.47 15.81
N GLY A 87 -1.11 4.24 15.80
CA GLY A 87 0.07 3.98 16.61
C GLY A 87 1.19 3.22 15.89
N LEU A 88 1.07 3.01 14.59
CA LEU A 88 2.15 2.40 13.81
C LEU A 88 3.22 3.45 13.47
N SER A 89 4.48 3.06 13.54
CA SER A 89 5.60 3.91 13.19
C SER A 89 5.80 3.93 11.68
N VAL A 90 5.42 5.02 11.03
CA VAL A 90 5.56 5.21 9.58
C VAL A 90 6.76 6.12 9.30
N PRO A 91 7.83 5.61 8.65
CA PRO A 91 8.96 6.45 8.27
C PRO A 91 8.54 7.59 7.33
N GLY A 92 9.09 8.79 7.52
CA GLY A 92 8.76 9.95 6.69
C GLY A 92 9.06 9.76 5.20
N GLU A 93 10.13 9.03 4.88
CA GLU A 93 10.50 8.68 3.51
C GLU A 93 9.47 7.79 2.80
N LEU A 94 8.70 6.96 3.53
CA LEU A 94 7.58 6.22 2.94
C LEU A 94 6.41 7.12 2.60
N VAL A 95 6.17 8.16 3.37
CA VAL A 95 5.16 9.17 3.05
C VAL A 95 5.53 9.90 1.76
N ASP A 96 6.80 10.19 1.55
CA ASP A 96 7.28 10.79 0.31
C ASP A 96 7.09 9.84 -0.89
N CYS A 97 7.44 8.56 -0.74
CA CYS A 97 7.14 7.52 -1.73
C CYS A 97 5.64 7.46 -2.05
N ALA A 98 4.80 7.51 -1.04
CA ALA A 98 3.34 7.46 -1.21
C ALA A 98 2.82 8.68 -1.98
N ARG A 99 3.33 9.87 -1.70
CA ARG A 99 2.95 11.08 -2.43
C ARG A 99 3.35 11.02 -3.90
N GLU A 100 4.53 10.52 -4.21
CA GLU A 100 4.97 10.31 -5.59
C GLU A 100 4.06 9.31 -6.31
N LEU A 101 3.67 8.23 -5.66
CA LEU A 101 2.73 7.26 -6.22
C LEU A 101 1.32 7.84 -6.41
N ASP A 102 0.84 8.64 -5.48
CA ASP A 102 -0.49 9.26 -5.57
C ASP A 102 -0.65 10.18 -6.79
N LYS A 103 0.44 10.77 -7.29
CA LYS A 103 0.45 11.54 -8.54
C LYS A 103 0.16 10.68 -9.78
N LEU A 104 0.31 9.36 -9.67
CA LEU A 104 0.18 8.40 -10.77
C LEU A 104 -1.21 7.79 -10.88
N TYR A 105 -2.14 8.12 -9.99
CA TYR A 105 -3.46 7.50 -9.96
C TYR A 105 -4.35 7.88 -11.15
N ILE A 106 -4.49 9.16 -11.42
CA ILE A 106 -5.34 9.66 -12.51
C ILE A 106 -4.56 9.84 -13.82
N PRO A 107 -3.40 10.53 -13.85
CA PRO A 107 -2.76 10.94 -15.12
C PRO A 107 -2.28 9.77 -15.98
N THR A 108 -2.02 8.62 -15.39
CA THR A 108 -1.55 7.44 -16.12
C THR A 108 -2.58 6.82 -17.05
N ARG A 109 -3.88 7.13 -16.85
CA ARG A 109 -5.00 6.45 -17.52
C ARG A 109 -5.89 7.36 -18.35
N TYR A 110 -5.95 8.66 -18.02
CA TYR A 110 -6.94 9.57 -18.57
C TYR A 110 -6.29 10.65 -19.43
N PRO A 111 -6.66 10.73 -20.75
CA PRO A 111 -6.14 11.74 -21.65
C PRO A 111 -6.43 13.18 -21.21
N ASN A 112 -7.57 13.43 -20.59
CA ASN A 112 -7.96 14.77 -20.14
C ASN A 112 -7.15 15.29 -18.93
N ALA A 113 -6.28 14.50 -18.35
CA ALA A 113 -5.29 14.96 -17.38
C ALA A 113 -4.11 15.72 -18.03
N TRP A 114 -4.00 15.64 -19.35
CA TRP A 114 -2.91 16.22 -20.14
C TRP A 114 -3.44 17.30 -21.08
N ALA A 115 -2.63 18.30 -21.35
CA ALA A 115 -3.00 19.37 -22.26
C ALA A 115 -3.14 18.87 -23.70
N GLU A 116 -2.33 17.89 -24.09
CA GLU A 116 -2.28 17.32 -25.43
C GLU A 116 -1.78 15.87 -25.37
N GLY A 117 -2.16 15.05 -26.34
CA GLY A 117 -1.68 13.67 -26.45
C GLY A 117 -2.36 12.67 -25.52
N ALA A 118 -1.79 11.49 -25.45
CA ALA A 118 -2.30 10.38 -24.64
C ALA A 118 -1.33 10.04 -23.50
N PRO A 119 -1.82 9.45 -22.37
CA PRO A 119 -0.98 9.15 -21.21
C PRO A 119 0.27 8.35 -21.53
N PHE A 120 0.18 7.33 -22.37
CA PHE A 120 1.33 6.46 -22.68
C PHE A 120 2.50 7.18 -23.36
N GLU A 121 2.26 8.35 -23.95
CA GLU A 121 3.30 9.16 -24.60
C GLU A 121 4.19 9.91 -23.61
N TYR A 122 3.73 10.05 -22.36
CA TYR A 122 4.41 10.86 -21.34
C TYR A 122 5.29 10.06 -20.39
N TYR A 123 5.01 8.80 -20.19
CA TYR A 123 5.72 7.97 -19.21
C TYR A 123 6.91 7.27 -19.83
N THR A 124 8.02 7.26 -19.10
CA THR A 124 9.30 6.69 -19.50
C THR A 124 9.64 5.43 -18.70
N ALA A 125 10.65 4.69 -19.15
CA ALA A 125 11.21 3.57 -18.40
C ALA A 125 11.69 3.99 -16.99
N ASP A 126 12.25 5.20 -16.88
CA ASP A 126 12.69 5.75 -15.59
C ASP A 126 11.53 6.03 -14.65
N ASP A 127 10.42 6.58 -15.16
CA ASP A 127 9.20 6.77 -14.38
C ASP A 127 8.67 5.45 -13.83
N ALA A 128 8.62 4.41 -14.66
CA ALA A 128 8.18 3.08 -14.25
C ALA A 128 9.11 2.48 -13.19
N ALA A 129 10.43 2.58 -13.38
CA ALA A 129 11.42 2.07 -12.43
C ALA A 129 11.30 2.75 -11.06
N LYS A 130 11.14 4.07 -11.02
CA LYS A 130 10.93 4.85 -9.80
C LYS A 130 9.63 4.47 -9.09
N ALA A 131 8.54 4.32 -9.83
CA ALA A 131 7.24 3.93 -9.29
C ALA A 131 7.29 2.51 -8.67
N ILE A 132 7.87 1.56 -9.38
CA ILE A 132 8.05 0.19 -8.90
C ILE A 132 8.91 0.17 -7.63
N SER A 133 10.02 0.90 -7.60
CA SER A 133 10.89 1.00 -6.43
C SER A 133 10.18 1.60 -5.21
N ALA A 134 9.43 2.68 -5.39
CA ALA A 134 8.65 3.29 -4.32
C ALA A 134 7.59 2.33 -3.77
N SER A 135 6.90 1.61 -4.65
CA SER A 135 5.89 0.62 -4.28
C SER A 135 6.51 -0.55 -3.50
N LYS A 136 7.64 -1.09 -3.96
CA LYS A 136 8.37 -2.16 -3.25
C LYS A 136 8.72 -1.76 -1.82
N ARG A 137 9.20 -0.56 -1.60
CA ARG A 137 9.54 -0.05 -0.26
C ARG A 137 8.32 -0.02 0.66
N ILE A 138 7.16 0.36 0.15
CA ILE A 138 5.91 0.37 0.92
C ILE A 138 5.47 -1.06 1.24
N LEU A 139 5.50 -1.97 0.28
CA LEU A 139 5.14 -3.38 0.51
C LEU A 139 6.07 -4.05 1.54
N GLU A 140 7.37 -3.80 1.46
CA GLU A 140 8.35 -4.33 2.43
C GLU A 140 8.06 -3.82 3.85
N TRP A 141 7.80 -2.53 4.00
CA TRP A 141 7.42 -1.95 5.29
C TRP A 141 6.13 -2.56 5.84
N VAL A 142 5.12 -2.75 5.00
CA VAL A 142 3.85 -3.40 5.40
C VAL A 142 4.10 -4.82 5.88
N GLU A 143 4.87 -5.60 5.14
CA GLU A 143 5.17 -6.99 5.50
C GLU A 143 5.95 -7.09 6.81
N ASP A 144 6.97 -6.26 6.99
CA ASP A 144 7.78 -6.22 8.21
C ASP A 144 6.95 -5.77 9.42
N THR A 145 6.09 -4.76 9.23
CA THR A 145 5.17 -4.29 10.26
C THR A 145 4.20 -5.37 10.68
N TRP A 146 3.63 -6.08 9.73
CA TRP A 146 2.70 -7.18 10.02
C TRP A 146 3.37 -8.32 10.79
N ARG A 147 4.55 -8.74 10.38
CA ARG A 147 5.35 -9.76 11.10
C ARG A 147 5.66 -9.34 12.52
N SER A 148 6.00 -8.09 12.72
CA SER A 148 6.26 -7.52 14.05
C SER A 148 5.01 -7.59 14.95
N LEU A 149 3.85 -7.22 14.42
CA LEU A 149 2.57 -7.31 15.14
C LEU A 149 2.20 -8.73 15.52
N GLU A 150 2.36 -9.68 14.61
CA GLU A 150 2.15 -11.12 14.90
C GLU A 150 3.11 -11.64 15.98
N GLY A 151 4.39 -11.22 15.95
CA GLY A 151 5.39 -11.59 16.93
C GLY A 151 5.10 -11.05 18.33
N GLU A 152 4.58 -9.83 18.44
CA GLU A 152 4.17 -9.23 19.73
C GLU A 152 3.00 -9.99 20.36
N LEU A 153 2.01 -10.42 19.57
CA LEU A 153 0.88 -11.20 20.07
C LEU A 153 1.29 -12.56 20.61
N ARG A 154 2.27 -13.22 19.99
CA ARG A 154 2.78 -14.52 20.47
C ARG A 154 3.50 -14.39 21.80
N ARG A 155 4.22 -13.29 22.05
CA ARG A 155 4.92 -13.02 23.31
C ARG A 155 4.02 -12.51 24.42
N GLY A 156 2.90 -11.87 24.10
CA GLY A 156 1.92 -11.39 25.08
C GLY A 156 0.92 -12.44 25.56
N GLY A 157 0.96 -13.66 24.99
CA GLY A 157 0.11 -14.79 25.36
C GLY A 157 0.79 -15.82 26.28
N GLU A 158 2.05 -15.58 26.66
CA GLU A 158 2.80 -16.30 27.70
C GLU A 158 2.77 -15.50 29.03
#